data_8cf694c8cc01b2aad838f7471b5fb9a2
#
_entry.id   8cf694c8cc01b2aad838f7471b5fb9a2
#
_cell.length_a   1.000
_cell.length_b   1.000
_cell.length_c   1.000
_cell.angle_alpha   90.00
_cell.angle_beta   90.00
_cell.angle_gamma   90.00
#
_symmetry.space_group_name_H-M   'P 1'
#
loop_
_entity.id
_entity.type
_entity.pdbx_description
1 polymer ?
#
loop_
_entity_poly.entity_id
_entity_poly.type
_entity_poly.pdbx_seq_one_letter_code
_entity_poly.pdbx_strand_id
1 'polypeptide(L)'
;GETDLDPEAGIDEIGTTAYLTFREGSNADGELILDGSMIESAAAQYGPVTSGGASEYFVSLKFTDDGAKAFGDATTQLAASKGTISIWLDDENVSTATVNTAITDGSAIITSSASNPFTQEQVVKMARQIYSGAQPFALTVDSYSTVSPSLGENSLSAMVLAGLIAFALIVVFMTILYRLPGFLACMALAGQ
;
A
#
# COMPACT_ATOMS: atom_id res chain seq x y z
N GLY A 1 -20.65 5.90 -15.66
CA GLY A 1 -19.32 6.41 -15.43
C GLY A 1 -18.44 5.23 -15.11
N GLU A 2 -17.72 4.71 -16.08
CA GLU A 2 -16.63 3.76 -15.88
C GLU A 2 -15.53 4.49 -15.13
N THR A 3 -15.28 4.11 -13.89
CA THR A 3 -14.02 4.39 -13.22
C THR A 3 -13.03 3.40 -13.80
N ASP A 4 -12.31 3.84 -14.82
CA ASP A 4 -11.11 3.18 -15.32
C ASP A 4 -10.05 3.26 -14.21
N LEU A 5 -10.12 2.29 -13.30
CA LEU A 5 -9.07 2.08 -12.30
C LEU A 5 -7.93 1.42 -13.06
N ASP A 6 -6.97 2.23 -13.48
CA ASP A 6 -5.71 1.74 -14.03
C ASP A 6 -5.02 0.87 -12.96
N PRO A 7 -4.99 -0.46 -13.14
CA PRO A 7 -4.40 -1.35 -12.15
C PRO A 7 -2.88 -1.15 -12.03
N GLU A 8 -2.22 -0.57 -13.03
CA GLU A 8 -0.78 -0.27 -13.00
C GLU A 8 -0.48 0.94 -12.10
N ALA A 9 -1.36 1.96 -12.08
CA ALA A 9 -1.20 3.11 -11.19
C ALA A 9 -1.30 2.75 -9.70
N GLY A 10 -2.08 1.71 -9.36
CA GLY A 10 -2.20 1.21 -7.99
C GLY A 10 -1.00 0.39 -7.52
N ILE A 11 -0.28 -0.24 -8.45
CA ILE A 11 0.87 -1.10 -8.14
C ILE A 11 2.13 -0.26 -7.94
N ASP A 12 2.32 0.79 -8.71
CA ASP A 12 3.44 1.74 -8.54
C ASP A 12 3.38 2.46 -7.18
N GLU A 13 2.20 2.70 -6.64
CA GLU A 13 2.04 3.37 -5.34
C GLU A 13 2.25 2.41 -4.15
N ILE A 14 2.09 1.10 -4.34
CA ILE A 14 2.28 0.08 -3.30
C ILE A 14 3.72 -0.48 -3.29
N GLY A 15 4.44 -0.37 -4.41
CA GLY A 15 5.76 -0.97 -4.61
C GLY A 15 6.96 -0.11 -4.18
N THR A 16 6.76 1.18 -3.91
CA THR A 16 7.84 2.05 -3.45
C THR A 16 8.01 1.94 -1.93
N THR A 17 8.84 1.00 -1.51
CA THR A 17 9.37 0.98 -0.14
C THR A 17 10.35 2.13 0.00
N ALA A 18 9.95 3.19 0.68
CA ALA A 18 10.85 4.30 0.95
C ALA A 18 11.83 3.94 2.09
N TYR A 19 13.10 4.18 1.85
CA TYR A 19 14.16 3.91 2.82
C TYR A 19 14.29 5.06 3.81
N LEU A 20 13.84 4.84 5.03
CA LEU A 20 13.91 5.82 6.10
C LEU A 20 15.27 5.76 6.81
N THR A 21 15.92 6.90 6.97
CA THR A 21 17.16 7.02 7.74
C THR A 21 17.11 8.20 8.70
N PHE A 22 17.70 8.00 9.88
CA PHE A 22 17.97 9.07 10.85
C PHE A 22 19.47 9.32 10.85
N ARG A 23 19.85 10.58 10.65
CA ARG A 23 21.26 10.97 10.52
C ARG A 23 21.60 12.11 11.46
N GLU A 24 22.83 12.11 11.93
CA GLU A 24 23.37 13.25 12.70
C GLU A 24 23.58 14.45 11.79
N GLY A 25 23.23 15.64 12.29
CA GLY A 25 23.31 16.88 11.53
C GLY A 25 22.12 17.10 10.61
N SER A 26 22.26 18.06 9.70
CA SER A 26 21.21 18.49 8.75
C SER A 26 21.44 18.00 7.32
N ASN A 27 22.51 17.26 7.06
CA ASN A 27 22.92 16.85 5.72
C ASN A 27 22.71 15.34 5.52
N ALA A 28 22.52 14.94 4.27
CA ALA A 28 22.39 13.53 3.88
C ALA A 28 23.66 12.70 4.13
N ASP A 29 24.83 13.35 4.21
CA ASP A 29 26.13 12.70 4.50
C ASP A 29 26.39 12.55 6.00
N GLY A 30 25.44 12.91 6.87
CA GLY A 30 25.56 12.76 8.32
C GLY A 30 25.69 11.29 8.74
N GLU A 31 26.31 11.05 9.91
CA GLU A 31 26.44 9.71 10.47
C GLU A 31 25.06 9.07 10.64
N LEU A 32 24.91 7.81 10.18
CA LEU A 32 23.67 7.06 10.29
C LEU A 32 23.45 6.65 11.75
N ILE A 33 22.36 7.10 12.36
CA ILE A 33 21.96 6.74 13.72
C ILE A 33 21.15 5.45 13.70
N LEU A 34 20.10 5.41 12.86
CA LEU A 34 19.24 4.24 12.66
C LEU A 34 18.58 4.27 11.28
N ASP A 35 18.12 3.13 10.82
CA ASP A 35 17.40 2.97 9.58
C ASP A 35 15.99 2.39 9.80
N GLY A 36 15.24 2.24 8.71
CA GLY A 36 13.87 1.77 8.76
C GLY A 36 13.68 0.39 9.40
N SER A 37 14.68 -0.50 9.34
CA SER A 37 14.60 -1.84 9.95
C SER A 37 14.52 -1.83 11.48
N MET A 38 14.92 -0.71 12.09
CA MET A 38 14.85 -0.48 13.53
C MET A 38 13.54 0.16 13.99
N ILE A 39 12.55 0.28 13.09
CA ILE A 39 11.22 0.82 13.38
C ILE A 39 10.24 -0.34 13.55
N GLU A 40 9.56 -0.39 14.69
CA GLU A 40 8.51 -1.37 14.97
C GLU A 40 7.18 -0.95 14.33
N SER A 41 6.84 0.34 14.43
CA SER A 41 5.60 0.88 13.85
C SER A 41 5.68 2.36 13.53
N ALA A 42 4.89 2.78 12.55
CA ALA A 42 4.69 4.19 12.16
C ALA A 42 3.18 4.46 12.03
N ALA A 43 2.70 5.53 12.63
CA ALA A 43 1.29 5.88 12.62
C ALA A 43 1.07 7.39 12.42
N ALA A 44 0.15 7.74 11.53
CA ALA A 44 -0.32 9.11 11.36
C ALA A 44 -1.21 9.50 12.54
N GLN A 45 -0.95 10.64 13.16
CA GLN A 45 -1.70 11.14 14.29
C GLN A 45 -2.05 12.63 14.13
N TYR A 46 -3.07 13.06 14.88
CA TYR A 46 -3.47 14.46 14.97
C TYR A 46 -3.65 14.83 16.44
N GLY A 47 -2.95 15.83 16.90
CA GLY A 47 -3.03 16.28 18.28
C GLY A 47 -1.99 17.33 18.63
N PRO A 48 -1.97 17.77 19.89
CA PRO A 48 -0.95 18.69 20.36
C PRO A 48 0.39 17.94 20.55
N VAL A 49 1.42 18.42 19.89
CA VAL A 49 2.79 17.87 20.00
C VAL A 49 3.48 18.31 21.29
N THR A 50 3.11 19.50 21.79
CA THR A 50 3.57 20.03 23.08
C THR A 50 2.40 20.33 23.98
N SER A 51 2.59 20.24 25.31
CA SER A 51 1.55 20.57 26.29
C SER A 51 1.05 22.01 26.08
N GLY A 52 -0.22 22.13 25.69
CA GLY A 52 -0.85 23.44 25.43
C GLY A 52 -0.58 24.01 24.04
N GLY A 53 0.10 23.28 23.16
CA GLY A 53 0.31 23.66 21.77
C GLY A 53 -0.93 23.47 20.88
N ALA A 54 -0.89 24.03 19.69
CA ALA A 54 -1.91 23.77 18.68
C ALA A 54 -1.86 22.31 18.24
N SER A 55 -3.03 21.76 17.87
CA SER A 55 -3.09 20.43 17.29
C SER A 55 -2.61 20.47 15.84
N GLU A 56 -1.74 19.53 15.49
CA GLU A 56 -1.19 19.38 14.14
C GLU A 56 -1.12 17.91 13.73
N TYR A 57 -0.94 17.66 12.45
CA TYR A 57 -0.71 16.31 11.93
C TYR A 57 0.78 15.96 12.07
N PHE A 58 1.06 14.77 12.58
CA PHE A 58 2.42 14.26 12.74
C PHE A 58 2.46 12.74 12.55
N VAL A 59 3.66 12.20 12.32
CA VAL A 59 3.88 10.76 12.30
C VAL A 59 4.52 10.37 13.62
N SER A 60 3.88 9.45 14.33
CA SER A 60 4.44 8.82 15.53
C SER A 60 5.18 7.55 15.14
N LEU A 61 6.40 7.42 15.60
CA LEU A 61 7.27 6.27 15.38
C LEU A 61 7.50 5.54 16.71
N LYS A 62 7.50 4.22 16.64
CA LYS A 62 7.94 3.34 17.72
C LYS A 62 9.11 2.51 17.22
N PHE A 63 10.18 2.47 17.99
CA PHE A 63 11.39 1.75 17.64
C PHE A 63 11.37 0.33 18.21
N THR A 64 12.12 -0.56 17.57
CA THR A 64 12.49 -1.85 18.15
C THR A 64 13.42 -1.61 19.37
N ASP A 65 13.67 -2.63 20.17
CA ASP A 65 14.57 -2.51 21.34
C ASP A 65 15.96 -2.02 20.95
N ASP A 66 16.50 -2.51 19.83
CA ASP A 66 17.80 -2.09 19.29
C ASP A 66 17.76 -0.65 18.78
N GLY A 67 16.67 -0.27 18.09
CA GLY A 67 16.46 1.10 17.63
C GLY A 67 16.27 2.09 18.77
N ALA A 68 15.52 1.74 19.79
CA ALA A 68 15.33 2.55 20.99
C ALA A 68 16.65 2.83 21.70
N LYS A 69 17.53 1.82 21.79
CA LYS A 69 18.85 1.95 22.37
C LYS A 69 19.75 2.86 21.52
N ALA A 70 19.83 2.61 20.21
CA ALA A 70 20.67 3.40 19.30
C ALA A 70 20.23 4.88 19.29
N PHE A 71 18.91 5.12 19.24
CA PHE A 71 18.37 6.47 19.28
C PHE A 71 18.56 7.16 20.63
N GLY A 72 18.41 6.42 21.73
CA GLY A 72 18.66 6.89 23.09
C GLY A 72 20.12 7.30 23.29
N ASP A 73 21.07 6.48 22.84
CA ASP A 73 22.50 6.75 22.93
C ASP A 73 22.87 7.99 22.09
N ALA A 74 22.41 8.08 20.85
CA ALA A 74 22.64 9.22 19.96
C ALA A 74 22.03 10.52 20.52
N THR A 75 20.77 10.48 20.95
CA THR A 75 20.11 11.68 21.51
C THR A 75 20.73 12.11 22.83
N THR A 76 21.28 11.21 23.63
CA THR A 76 22.04 11.56 24.86
C THR A 76 23.31 12.33 24.54
N GLN A 77 24.07 11.91 23.51
CA GLN A 77 25.28 12.62 23.07
C GLN A 77 24.93 13.97 22.45
N LEU A 78 23.92 14.01 21.57
CA LEU A 78 23.52 15.21 20.86
C LEU A 78 22.85 16.25 21.77
N ALA A 79 22.15 15.84 22.83
CA ALA A 79 21.55 16.74 23.79
C ALA A 79 22.59 17.62 24.50
N ALA A 80 23.78 17.07 24.78
CA ALA A 80 24.87 17.81 25.41
C ALA A 80 25.44 18.92 24.52
N SER A 81 25.48 18.70 23.20
CA SER A 81 25.99 19.65 22.21
C SER A 81 24.87 20.49 21.55
N LYS A 82 23.58 20.22 21.86
CA LYS A 82 22.44 20.74 21.13
C LYS A 82 22.53 20.43 19.63
N GLY A 83 22.99 19.21 19.33
CA GLY A 83 23.11 18.73 17.97
C GLY A 83 21.76 18.57 17.30
N THR A 84 21.79 18.34 16.00
CA THR A 84 20.60 18.12 15.18
C THR A 84 20.52 16.69 14.68
N ILE A 85 19.31 16.20 14.52
CA ILE A 85 18.99 14.94 13.81
C ILE A 85 18.14 15.27 12.61
N SER A 86 18.51 14.78 11.45
CA SER A 86 17.72 14.87 10.23
C SER A 86 17.11 13.51 9.89
N ILE A 87 15.89 13.54 9.40
CA ILE A 87 15.11 12.38 8.99
C ILE A 87 14.96 12.44 7.49
N TRP A 88 15.41 11.39 6.82
CA TRP A 88 15.41 11.28 5.37
C TRP A 88 14.56 10.11 4.94
N LEU A 89 13.74 10.33 3.93
CA LEU A 89 12.95 9.33 3.25
C LEU A 89 13.48 9.24 1.83
N ASP A 90 14.22 8.16 1.53
CA ASP A 90 15.10 8.08 0.36
C ASP A 90 16.11 9.26 0.36
N ASP A 91 16.03 10.14 -0.62
CA ASP A 91 16.88 11.33 -0.78
C ASP A 91 16.19 12.63 -0.33
N GLU A 92 14.95 12.55 0.17
CA GLU A 92 14.17 13.72 0.60
C GLU A 92 14.32 13.94 2.11
N ASN A 93 14.75 15.16 2.50
CA ASN A 93 14.75 15.57 3.91
C ASN A 93 13.31 15.86 4.36
N VAL A 94 12.78 14.99 5.20
CA VAL A 94 11.41 15.10 5.71
C VAL A 94 11.33 16.05 6.92
N SER A 95 12.34 15.95 7.80
CA SER A 95 12.38 16.75 9.03
C SER A 95 13.80 16.89 9.54
N THR A 96 14.09 18.03 10.16
CA THR A 96 15.34 18.26 10.88
C THR A 96 15.00 18.90 12.22
N ALA A 97 15.42 18.29 13.30
CA ALA A 97 15.13 18.72 14.65
C ALA A 97 16.38 18.85 15.50
N THR A 98 16.41 19.87 16.36
CA THR A 98 17.47 20.03 17.37
C THR A 98 17.15 19.17 18.58
N VAL A 99 18.11 18.39 19.03
CA VAL A 99 17.98 17.54 20.21
C VAL A 99 18.26 18.38 21.46
N ASN A 100 17.20 18.65 22.23
CA ASN A 100 17.31 19.40 23.47
C ASN A 100 17.46 18.52 24.70
N THR A 101 16.91 17.31 24.66
CA THR A 101 16.93 16.31 25.74
C THR A 101 17.10 14.91 25.16
N ALA A 102 17.70 14.02 25.91
CA ALA A 102 17.77 12.60 25.55
C ALA A 102 16.37 12.00 25.45
N ILE A 103 16.13 11.19 24.41
CA ILE A 103 14.87 10.48 24.16
C ILE A 103 15.15 8.99 24.33
N THR A 104 14.70 8.44 25.45
CA THR A 104 14.99 7.04 25.84
C THR A 104 13.74 6.20 26.01
N ASP A 105 12.58 6.72 25.63
CA ASP A 105 11.27 6.07 25.73
C ASP A 105 10.96 5.14 24.54
N GLY A 106 11.87 5.04 23.58
CA GLY A 106 11.72 4.17 22.41
C GLY A 106 10.74 4.70 21.37
N SER A 107 10.42 5.99 21.41
CA SER A 107 9.52 6.63 20.46
C SER A 107 10.10 7.94 19.91
N ALA A 108 9.64 8.33 18.73
CA ALA A 108 9.91 9.66 18.15
C ALA A 108 8.68 10.16 17.40
N ILE A 109 8.63 11.46 17.14
CA ILE A 109 7.61 12.08 16.32
C ILE A 109 8.25 12.87 15.18
N ILE A 110 7.67 12.76 13.99
CA ILE A 110 8.03 13.57 12.83
C ILE A 110 6.98 14.66 12.71
N THR A 111 7.41 15.91 12.94
CA THR A 111 6.56 17.08 12.81
C THR A 111 6.99 17.93 11.63
N SER A 112 6.06 18.71 11.11
CA SER A 112 6.34 19.72 10.09
C SER A 112 6.94 20.99 10.68
N SER A 113 7.44 21.86 9.82
CA SER A 113 7.76 23.23 10.25
C SER A 113 6.49 24.07 10.39
N ALA A 114 6.49 25.04 11.28
CA ALA A 114 5.36 25.94 11.49
C ALA A 114 4.93 26.70 10.21
N SER A 115 5.84 26.90 9.26
CA SER A 115 5.58 27.57 7.99
C SER A 115 4.95 26.66 6.92
N ASN A 116 5.03 25.34 7.08
CA ASN A 116 4.47 24.36 6.13
C ASN A 116 3.92 23.16 6.90
N PRO A 117 2.73 23.28 7.51
CA PRO A 117 2.15 22.20 8.31
C PRO A 117 1.78 20.99 7.41
N PHE A 118 1.98 19.79 7.93
CA PHE A 118 1.57 18.58 7.25
C PHE A 118 0.04 18.49 7.08
N THR A 119 -0.39 17.98 5.94
CA THR A 119 -1.78 17.61 5.73
C THR A 119 -2.02 16.17 6.20
N GLN A 120 -3.28 15.81 6.46
CA GLN A 120 -3.66 14.44 6.80
C GLN A 120 -3.17 13.43 5.76
N GLU A 121 -3.31 13.75 4.48
CA GLU A 121 -2.90 12.88 3.38
C GLU A 121 -1.40 12.61 3.38
N GLN A 122 -0.60 13.66 3.59
CA GLN A 122 0.86 13.55 3.66
C GLN A 122 1.32 12.66 4.82
N VAL A 123 0.78 12.82 6.03
CA VAL A 123 1.19 11.99 7.18
C VAL A 123 0.73 10.54 7.03
N VAL A 124 -0.44 10.30 6.43
CA VAL A 124 -0.92 8.94 6.16
C VAL A 124 -0.03 8.25 5.11
N LYS A 125 0.30 8.96 4.02
CA LYS A 125 1.20 8.45 2.98
C LYS A 125 2.58 8.15 3.57
N MET A 126 3.17 9.09 4.28
CA MET A 126 4.47 8.97 4.94
C MET A 126 4.51 7.80 5.94
N ALA A 127 3.51 7.67 6.81
CA ALA A 127 3.43 6.57 7.78
C ALA A 127 3.36 5.21 7.08
N ARG A 128 2.63 5.09 5.96
CA ARG A 128 2.56 3.87 5.16
C ARG A 128 3.91 3.55 4.50
N GLN A 129 4.56 4.55 3.91
CA GLN A 129 5.87 4.38 3.25
C GLN A 129 6.93 3.92 4.26
N ILE A 130 6.99 4.56 5.44
CA ILE A 130 7.90 4.19 6.53
C ILE A 130 7.61 2.76 7.00
N TYR A 131 6.34 2.41 7.24
CA TYR A 131 5.97 1.07 7.69
C TYR A 131 6.32 0.00 6.65
N SER A 132 6.13 0.28 5.36
CA SER A 132 6.52 -0.63 4.28
C SER A 132 8.04 -0.82 4.19
N GLY A 133 8.82 0.26 4.38
CA GLY A 133 10.28 0.22 4.39
C GLY A 133 10.89 -0.40 5.66
N ALA A 134 10.12 -0.41 6.77
CA ALA A 134 10.52 -1.06 8.03
C ALA A 134 10.43 -2.59 7.98
N GLN A 135 9.73 -3.17 7.01
CA GLN A 135 9.63 -4.62 6.86
C GLN A 135 10.96 -5.19 6.35
N PRO A 136 11.52 -6.22 7.01
CA PRO A 136 12.81 -6.80 6.61
C PRO A 136 12.76 -7.60 5.30
N PHE A 137 11.62 -7.60 4.63
CA PHE A 137 11.40 -8.29 3.36
C PHE A 137 11.00 -7.27 2.29
N ALA A 138 11.85 -7.10 1.29
CA ALA A 138 11.42 -6.53 0.02
C ALA A 138 10.31 -7.45 -0.51
N LEU A 139 9.07 -6.96 -0.53
CA LEU A 139 7.98 -7.64 -1.22
C LEU A 139 8.27 -7.57 -2.72
N THR A 140 9.02 -8.55 -3.23
CA THR A 140 9.05 -8.79 -4.66
C THR A 140 7.69 -9.37 -5.03
N VAL A 141 6.91 -8.62 -5.81
CA VAL A 141 5.69 -9.14 -6.45
C VAL A 141 6.15 -10.21 -7.45
N ASP A 142 6.22 -11.47 -7.00
CA ASP A 142 6.77 -12.58 -7.76
C ASP A 142 5.81 -13.05 -8.87
N SER A 143 4.53 -12.77 -8.77
CA SER A 143 3.56 -12.80 -9.87
C SER A 143 2.19 -12.31 -9.41
N TYR A 144 1.62 -11.34 -10.10
CA TYR A 144 0.19 -11.11 -10.06
C TYR A 144 -0.44 -11.88 -11.24
N SER A 145 -1.27 -12.85 -10.94
CA SER A 145 -2.14 -13.46 -11.94
C SER A 145 -3.30 -12.49 -12.17
N THR A 146 -3.19 -11.63 -13.14
CA THR A 146 -4.39 -11.00 -13.70
C THR A 146 -5.25 -12.10 -14.29
N VAL A 147 -6.30 -12.45 -13.61
CA VAL A 147 -7.32 -13.36 -14.15
C VAL A 147 -8.01 -12.57 -15.26
N SER A 148 -7.48 -12.70 -16.48
CA SER A 148 -8.08 -12.06 -17.66
C SER A 148 -9.58 -12.36 -17.71
N PRO A 149 -10.43 -11.37 -18.02
CA PRO A 149 -11.87 -11.57 -18.22
C PRO A 149 -12.21 -12.53 -19.38
N SER A 150 -11.21 -13.01 -20.10
CA SER A 150 -11.35 -13.97 -21.22
C SER A 150 -11.98 -15.32 -20.86
N LEU A 151 -12.10 -15.64 -19.55
CA LEU A 151 -12.88 -16.81 -19.11
C LEU A 151 -14.38 -16.66 -19.40
N GLY A 152 -14.91 -15.44 -19.55
CA GLY A 152 -16.31 -15.19 -19.89
C GLY A 152 -16.62 -15.43 -21.36
N GLU A 153 -15.79 -14.98 -22.29
CA GLU A 153 -16.02 -15.08 -23.74
C GLU A 153 -15.95 -16.55 -24.24
N ASN A 154 -14.95 -17.30 -23.77
CA ASN A 154 -14.84 -18.71 -24.14
C ASN A 154 -15.94 -19.58 -23.50
N SER A 155 -16.41 -19.22 -22.30
CA SER A 155 -17.52 -19.95 -21.64
C SER A 155 -18.85 -19.68 -22.34
N LEU A 156 -19.09 -18.47 -22.86
CA LEU A 156 -20.31 -18.12 -23.56
C LEU A 156 -20.40 -18.86 -24.90
N SER A 157 -19.32 -18.89 -25.67
CA SER A 157 -19.26 -19.63 -26.95
C SER A 157 -19.39 -21.14 -26.76
N ALA A 158 -18.81 -21.70 -25.69
CA ALA A 158 -18.95 -23.11 -25.34
C ALA A 158 -20.38 -23.43 -24.93
N MET A 159 -21.08 -22.56 -24.18
CA MET A 159 -22.49 -22.74 -23.81
C MET A 159 -23.41 -22.71 -25.04
N VAL A 160 -23.21 -21.76 -25.96
CA VAL A 160 -23.99 -21.66 -27.19
C VAL A 160 -23.79 -22.91 -28.06
N LEU A 161 -22.56 -23.35 -28.21
CA LEU A 161 -22.27 -24.59 -28.98
C LEU A 161 -22.90 -25.84 -28.35
N ALA A 162 -22.80 -25.97 -27.03
CA ALA A 162 -23.43 -27.09 -26.31
C ALA A 162 -24.96 -27.06 -26.45
N GLY A 163 -25.57 -25.85 -26.38
CA GLY A 163 -27.00 -25.66 -26.59
C GLY A 163 -27.47 -26.07 -28.00
N LEU A 164 -26.70 -25.67 -29.02
CA LEU A 164 -27.00 -26.10 -30.42
C LEU A 164 -26.91 -27.63 -30.63
N ILE A 165 -25.89 -28.27 -30.06
CA ILE A 165 -25.74 -29.72 -30.14
C ILE A 165 -26.90 -30.42 -29.43
N ALA A 166 -27.28 -30.00 -28.24
CA ALA A 166 -28.39 -30.55 -27.49
C ALA A 166 -29.72 -30.36 -28.25
N PHE A 167 -29.95 -29.19 -28.84
CA PHE A 167 -31.12 -28.91 -29.65
C PHE A 167 -31.17 -29.81 -30.88
N ALA A 168 -30.07 -30.00 -31.61
CA ALA A 168 -29.98 -30.87 -32.77
C ALA A 168 -30.30 -32.33 -32.40
N LEU A 169 -29.81 -32.86 -31.27
CA LEU A 169 -30.12 -34.19 -30.76
C LEU A 169 -31.61 -34.34 -30.45
N ILE A 170 -32.22 -33.35 -29.83
CA ILE A 170 -33.66 -33.36 -29.54
C ILE A 170 -34.47 -33.39 -30.84
N VAL A 171 -34.12 -32.60 -31.86
CA VAL A 171 -34.81 -32.59 -33.17
C VAL A 171 -34.70 -33.96 -33.83
N VAL A 172 -33.50 -34.58 -33.84
CA VAL A 172 -33.30 -35.88 -34.42
C VAL A 172 -34.12 -36.95 -33.66
N PHE A 173 -34.07 -36.93 -32.33
CA PHE A 173 -34.82 -37.87 -31.50
C PHE A 173 -36.32 -37.76 -31.70
N MET A 174 -36.88 -36.52 -31.71
CA MET A 174 -38.27 -36.26 -31.91
C MET A 174 -38.74 -36.64 -33.32
N THR A 175 -37.90 -36.43 -34.34
CA THR A 175 -38.20 -36.81 -35.71
C THR A 175 -38.26 -38.34 -35.88
N ILE A 176 -37.37 -39.12 -35.23
CA ILE A 176 -37.37 -40.56 -35.26
C ILE A 176 -38.58 -41.12 -34.52
N LEU A 177 -38.90 -40.58 -33.32
CA LEU A 177 -39.98 -41.13 -32.49
C LEU A 177 -41.37 -40.75 -33.00
N TYR A 178 -41.56 -39.50 -33.40
CA TYR A 178 -42.88 -38.92 -33.74
C TYR A 178 -43.08 -38.66 -35.23
N ARG A 179 -42.10 -38.98 -36.08
CA ARG A 179 -42.16 -38.76 -37.53
C ARG A 179 -42.55 -37.32 -37.91
N LEU A 180 -43.47 -37.13 -38.91
CA LEU A 180 -43.88 -35.79 -39.37
C LEU A 180 -44.39 -34.82 -38.31
N PRO A 181 -45.24 -35.15 -37.32
CA PRO A 181 -45.68 -34.20 -36.30
C PRO A 181 -44.59 -33.71 -35.36
N GLY A 182 -43.51 -34.49 -35.11
CA GLY A 182 -42.36 -34.07 -34.30
C GLY A 182 -41.55 -32.97 -34.96
N PHE A 183 -41.38 -32.95 -36.27
CA PHE A 183 -40.66 -31.95 -37.00
C PHE A 183 -41.41 -30.58 -36.96
N LEU A 184 -42.74 -30.59 -37.08
CA LEU A 184 -43.57 -29.37 -36.97
C LEU A 184 -43.48 -28.73 -35.57
N ALA A 185 -43.46 -29.55 -34.52
CA ALA A 185 -43.30 -29.07 -33.14
C ALA A 185 -41.93 -28.41 -32.91
N CYS A 186 -40.83 -28.98 -33.48
CA CYS A 186 -39.52 -28.39 -33.40
C CYS A 186 -39.41 -27.04 -34.16
N MET A 187 -40.06 -26.94 -35.33
CA MET A 187 -40.13 -25.67 -36.07
C MET A 187 -40.85 -24.57 -35.29
N ALA A 188 -41.91 -24.91 -34.59
CA ALA A 188 -42.66 -23.99 -33.76
C ALA A 188 -41.85 -23.51 -32.56
N LEU A 189 -41.03 -24.38 -31.97
CA LEU A 189 -40.15 -24.04 -30.85
C LEU A 189 -38.98 -23.14 -31.26
N ALA A 190 -38.43 -23.36 -32.46
CA ALA A 190 -37.34 -22.54 -32.98
C ALA A 190 -37.78 -21.11 -33.41
N GLY A 191 -39.09 -20.90 -33.60
CA GLY A 191 -39.69 -19.62 -34.01
C GLY A 191 -40.14 -18.73 -32.83
N GLN A 192 -39.96 -19.18 -31.58
CA GLN A 192 -40.25 -18.41 -30.37
C GLN A 192 -38.97 -17.73 -29.81
#